data_baf16d44e7f000514d0183c856d2f216
#
_entry.id   baf16d44e7f000514d0183c856d2f216
#
_cell.length_a   1.000
_cell.length_b   1.000
_cell.length_c   1.000
_cell.angle_alpha   90.00
_cell.angle_beta   90.00
_cell.angle_gamma   90.00
#
_symmetry.space_group_name_H-M   'P 1'
#
loop_
_entity.id
_entity.type
_entity.pdbx_description
1 polymer ?
#
loop_
_entity_poly.entity_id
_entity_poly.type
_entity_poly.pdbx_seq_one_letter_code
_entity_poly.pdbx_strand_id
1 'polypeptide(L)'
;MALDFLGKPSAAYLDAACAIECIHTYSLIHDDLPQMDNDNYRRGKLTNHKIYGAGMATMAGDGLLTYAFTLLSEMKGVTPDIRCQLIALLARAAGPEGMVGGQAQDIEAEHRQLTMNALRTLDYYKTGRLLCVPLDMASAVANAEHEIADAFHVYGLHIGYLFQITDDLLDATGSLEEMGKNPGQDLIHNKATYASLAGLAGARKLAQEECDKAVHAVAQLGKRAEPFQELARYLLHRTK
;
A
#
# COMPACT_ATOMS: atom_id res chain seq x y z
N MET A 1 -2.53 8.72 13.38
CA MET A 1 -2.92 7.49 14.15
C MET A 1 -1.74 6.88 14.91
N ALA A 2 -0.78 6.19 14.26
CA ALA A 2 0.31 5.50 14.96
C ALA A 2 1.15 6.45 15.83
N LEU A 3 1.59 7.59 15.30
CA LEU A 3 2.31 8.62 16.06
C LEU A 3 1.47 9.16 17.23
N ASP A 4 0.18 9.41 17.01
CA ASP A 4 -0.71 9.91 18.08
C ASP A 4 -0.89 8.85 19.17
N PHE A 5 -1.04 7.57 18.79
CA PHE A 5 -1.02 6.45 19.73
C PHE A 5 0.26 6.43 20.56
N LEU A 6 1.42 6.63 19.92
CA LEU A 6 2.74 6.65 20.56
C LEU A 6 3.06 7.99 21.27
N GLY A 7 2.11 8.92 21.35
CA GLY A 7 2.29 10.20 22.03
C GLY A 7 3.24 11.17 21.32
N LYS A 8 3.44 11.01 20.01
CA LYS A 8 4.27 11.88 19.19
C LYS A 8 3.41 12.83 18.38
N PRO A 9 3.78 14.12 18.27
CA PRO A 9 3.05 15.09 17.45
C PRO A 9 3.20 14.75 15.97
N SER A 10 2.16 14.29 15.31
CA SER A 10 2.19 13.84 13.90
C SER A 10 2.70 14.94 12.95
N ALA A 11 2.41 16.20 13.23
CA ALA A 11 2.88 17.34 12.45
C ALA A 11 4.42 17.47 12.39
N ALA A 12 5.16 16.97 13.38
CA ALA A 12 6.62 17.01 13.39
C ALA A 12 7.25 15.98 12.42
N TYR A 13 6.47 15.06 11.88
CA TYR A 13 6.95 13.94 11.05
C TYR A 13 6.28 13.92 9.67
N LEU A 14 5.80 15.08 9.20
CA LEU A 14 5.17 15.21 7.88
C LEU A 14 6.11 14.83 6.74
N ASP A 15 7.41 15.12 6.87
CA ASP A 15 8.40 14.75 5.84
C ASP A 15 8.42 13.23 5.60
N ALA A 16 8.29 12.40 6.65
CA ALA A 16 8.19 10.95 6.50
C ALA A 16 6.88 10.54 5.80
N ALA A 17 5.75 11.16 6.15
CA ALA A 17 4.48 10.90 5.49
C ALA A 17 4.52 11.32 4.01
N CYS A 18 5.08 12.49 3.71
CA CYS A 18 5.27 12.97 2.34
C CYS A 18 6.21 12.06 1.53
N ALA A 19 7.27 11.51 2.16
CA ALA A 19 8.17 10.58 1.50
C ALA A 19 7.44 9.31 1.07
N ILE A 20 6.58 8.74 1.92
CA ILE A 20 5.75 7.57 1.58
C ILE A 20 4.78 7.91 0.44
N GLU A 21 4.14 9.08 0.49
CA GLU A 21 3.22 9.53 -0.58
C GLU A 21 3.96 9.76 -1.90
N CYS A 22 5.19 10.28 -1.88
CA CYS A 22 6.03 10.40 -3.07
C CYS A 22 6.31 9.02 -3.69
N ILE A 23 6.63 8.01 -2.87
CA ILE A 23 6.81 6.62 -3.32
C ILE A 23 5.51 6.08 -3.93
N HIS A 24 4.39 6.24 -3.25
CA HIS A 24 3.10 5.80 -3.77
C HIS A 24 2.73 6.53 -5.06
N THR A 25 2.92 7.84 -5.12
CA THR A 25 2.57 8.63 -6.30
C THR A 25 3.43 8.28 -7.52
N TYR A 26 4.75 8.09 -7.34
CA TYR A 26 5.59 7.69 -8.46
C TYR A 26 5.18 6.32 -9.00
N SER A 27 4.84 5.37 -8.14
CA SER A 27 4.43 4.04 -8.60
C SER A 27 3.17 4.12 -9.46
N LEU A 28 2.16 4.90 -9.04
CA LEU A 28 0.96 5.12 -9.83
C LEU A 28 1.24 5.78 -11.20
N ILE A 29 2.16 6.77 -11.23
CA ILE A 29 2.54 7.41 -12.50
C ILE A 29 3.22 6.42 -13.44
N HIS A 30 4.09 5.54 -12.91
CA HIS A 30 4.79 4.55 -13.71
C HIS A 30 3.88 3.39 -14.12
N ASP A 31 2.99 2.93 -13.25
CA ASP A 31 1.99 1.90 -13.57
C ASP A 31 1.08 2.34 -14.72
N ASP A 32 0.71 3.63 -14.78
CA ASP A 32 -0.13 4.19 -15.85
C ASP A 32 0.57 4.28 -17.21
N LEU A 33 1.90 4.13 -17.31
CA LEU A 33 2.66 4.28 -18.56
C LEU A 33 2.22 3.28 -19.65
N PRO A 34 2.38 3.64 -20.95
CA PRO A 34 1.98 2.77 -22.07
C PRO A 34 2.61 1.37 -22.08
N GLN A 35 3.78 1.20 -21.49
CA GLN A 35 4.49 -0.08 -21.36
C GLN A 35 4.12 -0.87 -20.10
N MET A 36 3.24 -0.33 -19.27
CA MET A 36 2.70 -0.93 -18.08
C MET A 36 1.19 -1.16 -18.26
N ASP A 37 0.33 -0.65 -17.39
CA ASP A 37 -1.13 -0.85 -17.46
C ASP A 37 -1.77 0.00 -18.61
N ASN A 38 -1.08 1.02 -19.13
CA ASN A 38 -1.55 1.94 -20.18
C ASN A 38 -2.90 2.59 -19.85
N ASP A 39 -3.10 2.96 -18.59
CA ASP A 39 -4.33 3.55 -18.12
C ASP A 39 -4.51 5.00 -18.62
N ASN A 40 -5.73 5.32 -19.09
CA ASN A 40 -6.06 6.66 -19.56
C ASN A 40 -6.51 7.60 -18.43
N TYR A 41 -7.10 7.05 -17.38
CA TYR A 41 -7.69 7.80 -16.27
C TYR A 41 -7.28 7.22 -14.92
N ARG A 42 -7.01 8.12 -13.97
CA ARG A 42 -6.76 7.80 -12.57
C ARG A 42 -7.45 8.83 -11.66
N ARG A 43 -8.24 8.35 -10.71
CA ARG A 43 -9.04 9.23 -9.82
C ARG A 43 -9.89 10.23 -10.60
N GLY A 44 -10.48 9.82 -11.72
CA GLY A 44 -11.34 10.63 -12.58
C GLY A 44 -10.63 11.70 -13.43
N LYS A 45 -9.29 11.71 -13.46
CA LYS A 45 -8.48 12.63 -14.29
C LYS A 45 -7.64 11.85 -15.29
N LEU A 46 -7.27 12.49 -16.41
CA LEU A 46 -6.29 11.93 -17.34
C LEU A 46 -4.98 11.64 -16.62
N THR A 47 -4.36 10.50 -16.95
CA THR A 47 -3.08 10.09 -16.41
C THR A 47 -1.94 11.01 -16.89
N ASN A 48 -0.83 11.01 -16.14
CA ASN A 48 0.29 11.91 -16.40
C ASN A 48 0.82 11.77 -17.83
N HIS A 49 0.99 10.54 -18.32
CA HIS A 49 1.49 10.29 -19.68
C HIS A 49 0.53 10.77 -20.79
N LYS A 50 -0.78 10.83 -20.53
CA LYS A 50 -1.77 11.35 -21.49
C LYS A 50 -1.72 12.87 -21.61
N ILE A 51 -1.30 13.57 -20.55
CA ILE A 51 -1.22 15.04 -20.52
C ILE A 51 0.15 15.51 -21.02
N TYR A 52 1.24 14.90 -20.54
CA TYR A 52 2.60 15.39 -20.72
C TYR A 52 3.48 14.49 -21.60
N GLY A 53 2.96 13.33 -22.02
CA GLY A 53 3.72 12.32 -22.75
C GLY A 53 4.50 11.35 -21.84
N ALA A 54 4.81 10.15 -22.37
CA ALA A 54 5.42 9.07 -21.60
C ALA A 54 6.79 9.45 -21.02
N GLY A 55 7.64 10.15 -21.78
CA GLY A 55 8.96 10.56 -21.31
C GLY A 55 8.89 11.49 -20.09
N MET A 56 7.99 12.49 -20.09
CA MET A 56 7.81 13.38 -18.95
C MET A 56 7.20 12.66 -17.74
N ALA A 57 6.28 11.72 -17.98
CA ALA A 57 5.71 10.90 -16.91
C ALA A 57 6.78 10.02 -16.24
N THR A 58 7.68 9.41 -17.03
CA THR A 58 8.83 8.66 -16.49
C THR A 58 9.71 9.57 -15.61
N MET A 59 10.10 10.74 -16.11
CA MET A 59 10.92 11.68 -15.35
C MET A 59 10.23 12.20 -14.09
N ALA A 60 8.91 12.39 -14.12
CA ALA A 60 8.14 12.79 -12.94
C ALA A 60 8.17 11.70 -11.85
N GLY A 61 8.03 10.44 -12.23
CA GLY A 61 8.15 9.32 -11.30
C GLY A 61 9.55 9.19 -10.71
N ASP A 62 10.60 9.24 -11.54
CA ASP A 62 12.00 9.21 -11.11
C ASP A 62 12.33 10.35 -10.13
N GLY A 63 11.81 11.55 -10.43
CA GLY A 63 11.95 12.72 -9.57
C GLY A 63 11.30 12.52 -8.19
N LEU A 64 10.06 12.02 -8.15
CA LEU A 64 9.36 11.73 -6.89
C LEU A 64 10.05 10.63 -6.08
N LEU A 65 10.47 9.54 -6.74
CA LEU A 65 11.22 8.47 -6.10
C LEU A 65 12.47 9.00 -5.40
N THR A 66 13.27 9.79 -6.10
CA THR A 66 14.50 10.37 -5.54
C THR A 66 14.18 11.38 -4.43
N TYR A 67 13.17 12.22 -4.63
CA TYR A 67 12.76 13.25 -3.68
C TYR A 67 12.27 12.67 -2.35
N ALA A 68 11.64 11.50 -2.36
CA ALA A 68 11.25 10.79 -1.14
C ALA A 68 12.44 10.60 -0.19
N PHE A 69 13.59 10.20 -0.70
CA PHE A 69 14.80 10.01 0.10
C PHE A 69 15.46 11.34 0.52
N THR A 70 15.32 12.40 -0.28
CA THR A 70 15.72 13.76 0.12
C THR A 70 14.94 14.20 1.35
N LEU A 71 13.60 14.07 1.36
CA LEU A 71 12.75 14.40 2.49
C LEU A 71 13.20 13.70 3.79
N LEU A 72 13.49 12.39 3.72
CA LEU A 72 13.94 11.63 4.89
C LEU A 72 15.35 12.04 5.34
N SER A 73 16.27 12.28 4.40
CA SER A 73 17.67 12.62 4.72
C SER A 73 17.80 14.01 5.37
N GLU A 74 16.94 14.95 5.00
CA GLU A 74 16.92 16.31 5.51
C GLU A 74 15.94 16.53 6.66
N MET A 75 15.21 15.48 7.07
CA MET A 75 14.18 15.53 8.10
C MET A 75 14.73 16.10 9.41
N LYS A 76 14.06 17.14 9.93
CA LYS A 76 14.43 17.82 11.18
C LYS A 76 13.77 17.14 12.40
N GLY A 77 14.35 17.36 13.58
CA GLY A 77 13.77 16.88 14.84
C GLY A 77 14.01 15.40 15.14
N VAL A 78 14.79 14.69 14.31
CA VAL A 78 15.23 13.31 14.52
C VAL A 78 16.75 13.19 14.47
N THR A 79 17.30 12.19 15.14
CA THR A 79 18.74 11.91 15.10
C THR A 79 19.18 11.37 13.73
N PRO A 80 20.48 11.48 13.38
CA PRO A 80 20.99 10.86 12.13
C PRO A 80 20.71 9.36 12.06
N ASP A 81 20.77 8.63 13.17
CA ASP A 81 20.52 7.20 13.23
C ASP A 81 19.04 6.88 12.85
N ILE A 82 18.10 7.66 13.40
CA ILE A 82 16.68 7.52 13.05
C ILE A 82 16.47 7.85 11.57
N ARG A 83 17.10 8.90 11.02
CA ARG A 83 17.01 9.18 9.55
C ARG A 83 17.49 8.00 8.72
N CYS A 84 18.65 7.42 9.05
CA CYS A 84 19.16 6.23 8.37
C CYS A 84 18.18 5.05 8.48
N GLN A 85 17.57 4.86 9.63
CA GLN A 85 16.57 3.81 9.84
C GLN A 85 15.31 4.03 8.99
N LEU A 86 14.78 5.26 8.94
CA LEU A 86 13.62 5.60 8.11
C LEU A 86 13.92 5.41 6.62
N ILE A 87 15.09 5.83 6.15
CA ILE A 87 15.55 5.62 4.78
C ILE A 87 15.62 4.11 4.46
N ALA A 88 16.20 3.31 5.37
CA ALA A 88 16.31 1.87 5.18
C ALA A 88 14.95 1.17 5.14
N LEU A 89 14.00 1.57 6.01
CA LEU A 89 12.63 1.05 6.03
C LEU A 89 11.93 1.34 4.69
N LEU A 90 11.97 2.59 4.21
CA LEU A 90 11.34 2.98 2.96
C LEU A 90 11.98 2.30 1.76
N ALA A 91 13.32 2.25 1.71
CA ALA A 91 14.06 1.63 0.61
C ALA A 91 13.75 0.13 0.47
N ARG A 92 13.64 -0.60 1.58
CA ARG A 92 13.25 -2.03 1.56
C ARG A 92 11.79 -2.21 1.15
N ALA A 93 10.88 -1.35 1.64
CA ALA A 93 9.46 -1.46 1.30
C ALA A 93 9.17 -1.08 -0.15
N ALA A 94 9.86 -0.10 -0.72
CA ALA A 94 9.68 0.38 -2.08
C ALA A 94 10.51 -0.37 -3.13
N GLY A 95 11.67 -0.91 -2.73
CA GLY A 95 12.68 -1.46 -3.63
C GLY A 95 12.45 -2.90 -4.09
N PRO A 96 13.54 -3.60 -4.51
CA PRO A 96 13.47 -4.97 -5.03
C PRO A 96 12.91 -6.00 -4.03
N GLU A 97 13.10 -5.77 -2.73
CA GLU A 97 12.55 -6.61 -1.65
C GLU A 97 11.14 -6.17 -1.22
N GLY A 98 10.50 -5.30 -1.98
CA GLY A 98 9.19 -4.72 -1.70
C GLY A 98 8.41 -4.45 -2.98
N MET A 99 7.83 -3.25 -3.10
CA MET A 99 6.87 -2.87 -4.14
C MET A 99 7.41 -3.09 -5.57
N VAL A 100 8.63 -2.68 -5.88
CA VAL A 100 9.22 -2.88 -7.22
C VAL A 100 9.40 -4.36 -7.53
N GLY A 101 9.87 -5.16 -6.57
CA GLY A 101 9.97 -6.62 -6.75
C GLY A 101 8.61 -7.29 -6.92
N GLY A 102 7.61 -6.84 -6.16
CA GLY A 102 6.22 -7.29 -6.30
C GLY A 102 5.63 -6.93 -7.66
N GLN A 103 5.86 -5.71 -8.14
CA GLN A 103 5.42 -5.28 -9.47
C GLN A 103 6.09 -6.10 -10.60
N ALA A 104 7.38 -6.40 -10.47
CA ALA A 104 8.07 -7.27 -11.43
C ALA A 104 7.45 -8.68 -11.45
N GLN A 105 7.12 -9.24 -10.29
CA GLN A 105 6.42 -10.53 -10.19
C GLN A 105 5.01 -10.47 -10.80
N ASP A 106 4.30 -9.34 -10.62
CA ASP A 106 2.96 -9.15 -11.21
C ASP A 106 3.02 -9.18 -12.74
N ILE A 107 3.97 -8.46 -13.34
CA ILE A 107 4.21 -8.48 -14.80
C ILE A 107 4.58 -9.90 -15.27
N GLU A 108 5.47 -10.60 -14.56
CA GLU A 108 5.84 -11.98 -14.91
C GLU A 108 4.67 -12.96 -14.75
N ALA A 109 3.73 -12.66 -13.89
CA ALA A 109 2.55 -13.48 -13.63
C ALA A 109 1.44 -13.27 -14.66
N GLU A 110 1.51 -12.25 -15.50
CA GLU A 110 0.56 -12.05 -16.59
C GLU A 110 0.48 -13.32 -17.44
N HIS A 111 -0.74 -13.75 -17.73
CA HIS A 111 -1.03 -14.99 -18.47
C HIS A 111 -0.61 -16.31 -17.78
N ARG A 112 -0.25 -16.29 -16.48
CA ARG A 112 0.02 -17.48 -15.68
C ARG A 112 -1.10 -17.74 -14.68
N GLN A 113 -1.37 -19.02 -14.43
CA GLN A 113 -2.25 -19.40 -13.33
C GLN A 113 -1.46 -19.33 -12.01
N LEU A 114 -1.86 -18.42 -11.13
CA LEU A 114 -1.30 -18.34 -9.78
C LEU A 114 -2.10 -19.24 -8.82
N THR A 115 -1.40 -19.81 -7.84
CA THR A 115 -2.05 -20.35 -6.65
C THR A 115 -2.40 -19.24 -5.67
N MET A 116 -3.33 -19.49 -4.75
CA MET A 116 -3.67 -18.53 -3.68
C MET A 116 -2.43 -18.09 -2.87
N ASN A 117 -1.52 -18.99 -2.57
CA ASN A 117 -0.28 -18.65 -1.84
C ASN A 117 0.64 -17.77 -2.67
N ALA A 118 0.76 -18.02 -3.97
CA ALA A 118 1.57 -17.19 -4.85
C ALA A 118 0.99 -15.78 -4.99
N LEU A 119 -0.35 -15.65 -5.13
CA LEU A 119 -1.04 -14.36 -5.13
C LEU A 119 -0.80 -13.60 -3.82
N ARG A 120 -0.98 -14.25 -2.66
CA ARG A 120 -0.70 -13.63 -1.36
C ARG A 120 0.76 -13.15 -1.22
N THR A 121 1.71 -13.93 -1.73
CA THR A 121 3.12 -13.52 -1.71
C THR A 121 3.37 -12.30 -2.60
N LEU A 122 2.79 -12.27 -3.79
CA LEU A 122 2.85 -11.13 -4.70
C LEU A 122 2.28 -9.87 -4.05
N ASP A 123 1.07 -9.94 -3.48
CA ASP A 123 0.40 -8.82 -2.83
C ASP A 123 1.14 -8.32 -1.60
N TYR A 124 1.78 -9.23 -0.85
CA TYR A 124 2.64 -8.85 0.27
C TYR A 124 3.76 -7.93 -0.21
N TYR A 125 4.44 -8.27 -1.29
CA TYR A 125 5.53 -7.44 -1.81
C TYR A 125 5.01 -6.18 -2.51
N LYS A 126 4.07 -6.32 -3.45
CA LYS A 126 3.57 -5.21 -4.27
C LYS A 126 2.88 -4.12 -3.44
N THR A 127 2.05 -4.52 -2.49
CA THR A 127 1.15 -3.62 -1.74
C THR A 127 1.43 -3.63 -0.25
N GLY A 128 1.51 -4.81 0.36
CA GLY A 128 1.58 -4.99 1.81
C GLY A 128 2.77 -4.30 2.45
N ARG A 129 3.96 -4.44 1.87
CA ARG A 129 5.19 -3.84 2.40
C ARG A 129 5.10 -2.32 2.53
N LEU A 130 4.54 -1.65 1.53
CA LEU A 130 4.39 -0.19 1.57
C LEU A 130 3.30 0.25 2.56
N LEU A 131 2.26 -0.56 2.78
CA LEU A 131 1.22 -0.29 3.79
C LEU A 131 1.70 -0.55 5.22
N CYS A 132 2.69 -1.42 5.45
CA CYS A 132 3.32 -1.61 6.75
C CYS A 132 4.26 -0.45 7.12
N VAL A 133 4.95 0.14 6.15
CA VAL A 133 6.05 1.09 6.39
C VAL A 133 5.66 2.32 7.24
N PRO A 134 4.46 2.93 7.14
CA PRO A 134 4.07 4.04 8.02
C PRO A 134 4.05 3.66 9.50
N LEU A 135 3.68 2.42 9.82
CA LEU A 135 3.61 1.89 11.18
C LEU A 135 5.01 1.58 11.72
N ASP A 136 5.84 0.95 10.88
CA ASP A 136 7.24 0.65 11.20
C ASP A 136 8.04 1.95 11.43
N MET A 137 7.85 2.98 10.58
CA MET A 137 8.47 4.30 10.74
C MET A 137 7.99 5.02 12.01
N ALA A 138 6.69 4.96 12.33
CA ALA A 138 6.16 5.55 13.54
C ALA A 138 6.75 4.88 14.78
N SER A 139 6.89 3.55 14.77
CA SER A 139 7.53 2.78 15.83
C SER A 139 9.01 3.17 16.01
N ALA A 140 9.75 3.31 14.91
CA ALA A 140 11.16 3.72 14.92
C ALA A 140 11.35 5.13 15.50
N VAL A 141 10.56 6.12 15.04
CA VAL A 141 10.62 7.51 15.52
C VAL A 141 10.27 7.63 17.00
N ALA A 142 9.34 6.82 17.46
CA ALA A 142 8.90 6.83 18.84
C ALA A 142 9.79 5.99 19.77
N ASN A 143 10.70 5.20 19.23
CA ASN A 143 11.42 4.15 19.96
C ASN A 143 10.42 3.27 20.73
N ALA A 144 9.42 2.76 20.01
CA ALA A 144 8.32 2.00 20.57
C ALA A 144 8.82 0.69 21.21
N GLU A 145 8.14 0.25 22.24
CA GLU A 145 8.36 -1.07 22.84
C GLU A 145 8.14 -2.16 21.77
N HIS A 146 8.91 -3.25 21.88
CA HIS A 146 8.90 -4.32 20.87
C HIS A 146 7.50 -4.89 20.65
N GLU A 147 6.72 -5.11 21.73
CA GLU A 147 5.36 -5.61 21.64
C GLU A 147 4.42 -4.69 20.84
N ILE A 148 4.59 -3.36 20.96
CA ILE A 148 3.79 -2.38 20.21
C ILE A 148 4.23 -2.36 18.74
N ALA A 149 5.54 -2.38 18.49
CA ALA A 149 6.09 -2.40 17.14
C ALA A 149 5.65 -3.66 16.39
N ASP A 150 5.70 -4.82 17.02
CA ASP A 150 5.23 -6.09 16.45
C ASP A 150 3.72 -6.06 16.17
N ALA A 151 2.91 -5.57 17.12
CA ALA A 151 1.48 -5.44 16.92
C ALA A 151 1.14 -4.53 15.73
N PHE A 152 1.85 -3.42 15.58
CA PHE A 152 1.69 -2.52 14.43
C PHE A 152 2.13 -3.16 13.12
N HIS A 153 3.26 -3.87 13.11
CA HIS A 153 3.72 -4.58 11.92
C HIS A 153 2.72 -5.65 11.47
N VAL A 154 2.25 -6.49 12.39
CA VAL A 154 1.24 -7.52 12.13
C VAL A 154 -0.08 -6.90 11.66
N TYR A 155 -0.52 -5.80 12.28
CA TYR A 155 -1.68 -5.04 11.84
C TYR A 155 -1.51 -4.54 10.41
N GLY A 156 -0.39 -3.91 10.08
CA GLY A 156 -0.09 -3.40 8.74
C GLY A 156 -0.11 -4.49 7.68
N LEU A 157 0.41 -5.68 8.00
CA LEU A 157 0.38 -6.85 7.13
C LEU A 157 -1.06 -7.25 6.77
N HIS A 158 -1.93 -7.39 7.78
CA HIS A 158 -3.32 -7.80 7.57
C HIS A 158 -4.15 -6.71 6.88
N ILE A 159 -3.86 -5.43 7.15
CA ILE A 159 -4.43 -4.29 6.41
C ILE A 159 -4.04 -4.36 4.92
N GLY A 160 -2.80 -4.71 4.61
CA GLY A 160 -2.33 -4.88 3.24
C GLY A 160 -3.11 -5.96 2.48
N TYR A 161 -3.29 -7.13 3.08
CA TYR A 161 -4.11 -8.20 2.48
C TYR A 161 -5.59 -7.80 2.37
N LEU A 162 -6.15 -7.23 3.43
CA LEU A 162 -7.54 -6.76 3.42
C LEU A 162 -7.77 -5.73 2.31
N PHE A 163 -6.85 -4.78 2.15
CA PHE A 163 -6.91 -3.76 1.12
C PHE A 163 -6.96 -4.39 -0.27
N GLN A 164 -6.06 -5.33 -0.57
CA GLN A 164 -6.00 -5.97 -1.89
C GLN A 164 -7.23 -6.83 -2.15
N ILE A 165 -7.68 -7.65 -1.18
CA ILE A 165 -8.88 -8.48 -1.34
C ILE A 165 -10.12 -7.61 -1.60
N THR A 166 -10.24 -6.47 -0.90
CA THR A 166 -11.37 -5.56 -1.11
C THR A 166 -11.26 -4.80 -2.42
N ASP A 167 -10.05 -4.50 -2.91
CA ASP A 167 -9.83 -3.90 -4.23
C ASP A 167 -10.27 -4.85 -5.34
N ASP A 168 -9.87 -6.12 -5.28
CA ASP A 168 -10.31 -7.18 -6.21
C ASP A 168 -11.83 -7.38 -6.20
N LEU A 169 -12.45 -7.33 -5.01
CA LEU A 169 -13.90 -7.41 -4.90
C LEU A 169 -14.60 -6.20 -5.54
N LEU A 170 -14.06 -5.00 -5.36
CA LEU A 170 -14.59 -3.79 -5.98
C LEU A 170 -14.41 -3.82 -7.49
N ASP A 171 -13.26 -4.26 -8.01
CA ASP A 171 -13.06 -4.40 -9.46
C ASP A 171 -14.04 -5.40 -10.08
N ALA A 172 -14.32 -6.50 -9.39
CA ALA A 172 -15.24 -7.54 -9.87
C ALA A 172 -16.73 -7.17 -9.77
N THR A 173 -17.12 -6.23 -8.89
CA THR A 173 -18.53 -5.93 -8.58
C THR A 173 -18.91 -4.46 -8.71
N GLY A 174 -17.94 -3.55 -8.80
CA GLY A 174 -18.15 -2.11 -8.81
C GLY A 174 -18.61 -1.57 -10.17
N SER A 175 -19.08 -0.32 -10.17
CA SER A 175 -19.41 0.45 -11.35
C SER A 175 -18.36 1.50 -11.66
N LEU A 176 -18.35 2.03 -12.91
CA LEU A 176 -17.46 3.11 -13.32
C LEU A 176 -17.61 4.35 -12.42
N GLU A 177 -18.86 4.67 -11.99
CA GLU A 177 -19.17 5.82 -11.15
C GLU A 177 -18.59 5.68 -9.74
N GLU A 178 -18.54 4.44 -9.22
CA GLU A 178 -18.01 4.14 -7.88
C GLU A 178 -16.49 4.09 -7.85
N MET A 179 -15.87 3.51 -8.88
CA MET A 179 -14.43 3.25 -8.90
C MET A 179 -13.59 4.39 -9.47
N GLY A 180 -14.17 5.28 -10.29
CA GLY A 180 -13.42 6.34 -10.98
C GLY A 180 -12.40 5.83 -12.04
N LYS A 181 -12.40 4.52 -12.33
CA LYS A 181 -11.69 3.82 -13.40
C LYS A 181 -12.62 2.76 -14.03
N ASN A 182 -12.29 2.25 -15.19
CA ASN A 182 -13.07 1.18 -15.83
C ASN A 182 -13.03 -0.09 -14.94
N PRO A 183 -14.18 -0.67 -14.54
CA PRO A 183 -14.23 -1.93 -13.82
C PRO A 183 -13.83 -3.10 -14.74
N GLY A 184 -13.42 -4.22 -14.15
CA GLY A 184 -13.09 -5.45 -14.88
C GLY A 184 -11.74 -5.41 -15.60
N GLN A 185 -10.84 -4.50 -15.23
CA GLN A 185 -9.50 -4.44 -15.82
C GLN A 185 -8.72 -5.72 -15.54
N ASP A 186 -8.87 -6.31 -14.36
CA ASP A 186 -8.23 -7.57 -14.00
C ASP A 186 -8.66 -8.73 -14.90
N LEU A 187 -9.92 -8.74 -15.34
CA LEU A 187 -10.42 -9.71 -16.33
C LEU A 187 -9.83 -9.47 -17.71
N ILE A 188 -9.68 -8.22 -18.13
CA ILE A 188 -9.11 -7.84 -19.43
C ILE A 188 -7.64 -8.27 -19.51
N HIS A 189 -6.89 -8.06 -18.43
CA HIS A 189 -5.47 -8.43 -18.32
C HIS A 189 -5.26 -9.89 -17.88
N ASN A 190 -6.35 -10.65 -17.69
CA ASN A 190 -6.31 -12.06 -17.26
C ASN A 190 -5.49 -12.25 -15.95
N LYS A 191 -5.57 -11.27 -15.05
CA LYS A 191 -4.88 -11.29 -13.75
C LYS A 191 -5.56 -12.27 -12.80
N ALA A 192 -4.75 -13.00 -12.03
CA ALA A 192 -5.26 -13.80 -10.94
C ALA A 192 -5.65 -12.88 -9.78
N THR A 193 -6.88 -12.98 -9.28
CA THR A 193 -7.43 -12.22 -8.16
C THR A 193 -8.01 -13.13 -7.10
N TYR A 194 -8.24 -12.65 -5.89
CA TYR A 194 -8.96 -13.42 -4.87
C TYR A 194 -10.36 -13.81 -5.33
N ALA A 195 -11.02 -12.91 -6.06
CA ALA A 195 -12.34 -13.18 -6.63
C ALA A 195 -12.30 -14.30 -7.70
N SER A 196 -11.28 -14.33 -8.56
CA SER A 196 -11.13 -15.38 -9.58
C SER A 196 -10.74 -16.75 -9.00
N LEU A 197 -9.92 -16.76 -7.94
CA LEU A 197 -9.41 -18.01 -7.34
C LEU A 197 -10.36 -18.62 -6.31
N ALA A 198 -11.09 -17.81 -5.53
CA ALA A 198 -11.96 -18.29 -4.45
C ALA A 198 -13.45 -18.07 -4.71
N GLY A 199 -13.81 -17.38 -5.79
CA GLY A 199 -15.15 -16.85 -6.03
C GLY A 199 -15.46 -15.65 -5.10
N LEU A 200 -16.49 -14.86 -5.46
CA LEU A 200 -16.88 -13.68 -4.68
C LEU A 200 -17.18 -13.98 -3.20
N ALA A 201 -17.85 -15.09 -2.93
CA ALA A 201 -18.17 -15.51 -1.56
C ALA A 201 -16.91 -15.89 -0.77
N GLY A 202 -15.98 -16.61 -1.40
CA GLY A 202 -14.69 -16.96 -0.82
C GLY A 202 -13.81 -15.74 -0.56
N ALA A 203 -13.73 -14.80 -1.51
CA ALA A 203 -12.99 -13.56 -1.34
C ALA A 203 -13.55 -12.70 -0.19
N ARG A 204 -14.89 -12.57 -0.06
CA ARG A 204 -15.51 -11.87 1.07
C ARG A 204 -15.19 -12.53 2.41
N LYS A 205 -15.15 -13.85 2.47
CA LYS A 205 -14.76 -14.58 3.68
C LYS A 205 -13.28 -14.31 4.03
N LEU A 206 -12.39 -14.32 3.05
CA LEU A 206 -10.97 -13.98 3.24
C LEU A 206 -10.80 -12.54 3.72
N ALA A 207 -11.54 -11.57 3.15
CA ALA A 207 -11.53 -10.19 3.61
C ALA A 207 -11.94 -10.07 5.09
N GLN A 208 -13.01 -10.76 5.50
CA GLN A 208 -13.43 -10.78 6.91
C GLN A 208 -12.34 -11.38 7.81
N GLU A 209 -11.74 -12.49 7.41
CA GLU A 209 -10.66 -13.14 8.17
C GLU A 209 -9.45 -12.20 8.35
N GLU A 210 -9.04 -11.47 7.31
CA GLU A 210 -7.93 -10.51 7.40
C GLU A 210 -8.30 -9.28 8.26
N CYS A 211 -9.54 -8.80 8.18
CA CYS A 211 -10.06 -7.76 9.08
C CYS A 211 -10.01 -8.20 10.54
N ASP A 212 -10.47 -9.40 10.84
CA ASP A 212 -10.47 -9.94 12.21
C ASP A 212 -9.06 -10.10 12.76
N LYS A 213 -8.11 -10.55 11.93
CA LYS A 213 -6.68 -10.63 12.31
C LYS A 213 -6.08 -9.26 12.55
N ALA A 214 -6.37 -8.26 11.71
CA ALA A 214 -5.92 -6.89 11.91
C ALA A 214 -6.46 -6.31 13.23
N VAL A 215 -7.76 -6.48 13.50
CA VAL A 215 -8.39 -6.05 14.75
C VAL A 215 -7.74 -6.73 15.94
N HIS A 216 -7.51 -8.04 15.86
CA HIS A 216 -6.90 -8.83 16.93
C HIS A 216 -5.45 -8.40 17.23
N ALA A 217 -4.66 -8.10 16.20
CA ALA A 217 -3.26 -7.70 16.35
C ALA A 217 -3.07 -6.48 17.27
N VAL A 218 -4.02 -5.54 17.25
CA VAL A 218 -3.96 -4.32 18.08
C VAL A 218 -4.87 -4.34 19.29
N ALA A 219 -5.67 -5.39 19.49
CA ALA A 219 -6.66 -5.46 20.57
C ALA A 219 -6.03 -5.34 21.97
N GLN A 220 -4.84 -5.95 22.16
CA GLN A 220 -4.09 -5.91 23.42
C GLN A 220 -3.54 -4.51 23.76
N LEU A 221 -3.48 -3.60 22.80
CA LEU A 221 -3.01 -2.22 23.00
C LEU A 221 -4.05 -1.32 23.68
N GLY A 222 -5.24 -1.86 23.98
CA GLY A 222 -6.30 -1.20 24.75
C GLY A 222 -7.08 -0.16 23.94
N LYS A 223 -7.85 0.68 24.66
CA LYS A 223 -8.79 1.64 24.02
C LYS A 223 -8.14 2.63 23.05
N ARG A 224 -6.88 2.99 23.23
CA ARG A 224 -6.17 3.89 22.32
C ARG A 224 -5.96 3.30 20.92
N ALA A 225 -6.11 1.99 20.77
CA ALA A 225 -6.02 1.29 19.49
C ALA A 225 -7.38 1.20 18.74
N GLU A 226 -8.48 1.69 19.33
CA GLU A 226 -9.81 1.69 18.70
C GLU A 226 -9.81 2.28 17.27
N PRO A 227 -9.13 3.42 16.97
CA PRO A 227 -9.07 3.96 15.61
C PRO A 227 -8.48 3.00 14.57
N PHE A 228 -7.53 2.14 14.97
CA PHE A 228 -6.98 1.12 14.07
C PHE A 228 -8.00 0.03 13.76
N GLN A 229 -8.77 -0.39 14.77
CA GLN A 229 -9.84 -1.37 14.58
C GLN A 229 -10.97 -0.81 13.71
N GLU A 230 -11.32 0.47 13.89
CA GLU A 230 -12.31 1.16 13.07
C GLU A 230 -11.84 1.27 11.60
N LEU A 231 -10.57 1.58 11.36
CA LEU A 231 -10.01 1.61 10.02
C LEU A 231 -10.07 0.23 9.33
N ALA A 232 -9.76 -0.84 10.04
CA ALA A 232 -9.87 -2.20 9.48
C ALA A 232 -11.30 -2.53 9.09
N ARG A 233 -12.29 -2.21 9.95
CA ARG A 233 -13.71 -2.41 9.65
C ARG A 233 -14.20 -1.51 8.52
N TYR A 234 -13.72 -0.27 8.45
CA TYR A 234 -14.03 0.63 7.34
C TYR A 234 -13.52 0.07 6.00
N LEU A 235 -12.29 -0.43 5.95
CA LEU A 235 -11.72 -1.03 4.73
C LEU A 235 -12.52 -2.25 4.27
N LEU A 236 -13.00 -3.08 5.20
CA LEU A 236 -13.84 -4.24 4.88
C LEU A 236 -15.14 -3.86 4.17
N HIS A 237 -15.72 -2.70 4.50
CA HIS A 237 -17.01 -2.25 3.99
C HIS A 237 -16.91 -1.09 3.01
N ARG A 238 -15.71 -0.70 2.58
CA ARG A 238 -15.55 0.39 1.63
C ARG A 238 -16.21 0.08 0.29
N THR A 239 -16.73 1.13 -0.35
CA THR A 239 -17.38 1.08 -1.67
C THR A 239 -16.57 1.83 -2.74
N LYS A 240 -15.44 2.41 -2.33
CA LYS A 240 -14.54 3.20 -3.19
C LYS A 240 -13.10 2.93 -2.83
#